data_eae1c3d7943f7708c7f7a1405ddc31dd
#
_entry.id   eae1c3d7943f7708c7f7a1405ddc31dd
#
_cell.length_a   1.000
_cell.length_b   1.000
_cell.length_c   1.000
_cell.angle_alpha   90.00
_cell.angle_beta   90.00
_cell.angle_gamma   90.00
#
_symmetry.space_group_name_H-M   'P 1'
#
loop_
_entity.id
_entity.type
_entity.pdbx_description
1 polymer ?
#
loop_
_entity_poly.entity_id
_entity_poly.type
_entity_poly.pdbx_seq_one_letter_code
_entity_poly.pdbx_strand_id
1 'polypeptide(L)'
;MKKAISLGVAAAMAATLLAGCGTAASSAAASSEAASTADSTTAESTAASEAAPSEAHEINTTDPIELTISWWGGDSRHEAYQKALEAFHEKYPNITVSPTYGAWSGWEEKQSTALAADQGSDVMQVNWNWLYQYSPTGEKFVDLREYSDVIDLSQWSDTAKNACIVADSLQAVPISMTGRIFYWNMNTFKQAGIEAVPTSYDDLIAAGKAFQEKLGNDYYPLAIGQYDRMILMTFYLESKYGK
;
A
#
# COMPACT_ATOMS: atom_id res chain seq x y z
N MET A 1 2.68 40.07 -34.52
CA MET A 1 3.10 40.67 -33.24
C MET A 1 2.60 39.79 -32.09
N LYS A 2 3.20 38.59 -31.88
CA LYS A 2 2.94 37.67 -30.76
C LYS A 2 4.15 36.73 -30.58
N LYS A 3 5.32 37.25 -30.22
CA LYS A 3 6.52 36.45 -29.85
C LYS A 3 7.50 37.31 -29.02
N ALA A 4 7.10 37.83 -27.89
CA ALA A 4 8.02 38.59 -27.04
C ALA A 4 7.64 38.64 -25.55
N ILE A 5 6.98 37.60 -24.96
CA ILE A 5 6.64 37.61 -23.51
C ILE A 5 7.08 36.32 -22.78
N SER A 6 7.90 35.47 -23.33
CA SER A 6 8.31 34.23 -22.66
C SER A 6 9.78 34.13 -22.23
N LEU A 7 10.55 35.23 -22.23
CA LEU A 7 11.96 35.20 -21.80
C LEU A 7 12.27 35.96 -20.50
N GLY A 8 11.27 36.47 -19.80
CA GLY A 8 11.44 37.29 -18.58
C GLY A 8 11.32 36.56 -17.26
N VAL A 9 10.80 35.32 -17.21
CA VAL A 9 10.50 34.60 -15.96
C VAL A 9 11.58 33.57 -15.59
N ALA A 10 12.42 33.18 -16.48
CA ALA A 10 13.48 32.16 -16.23
C ALA A 10 14.75 32.69 -15.55
N ALA A 11 14.92 34.02 -15.39
CA ALA A 11 16.14 34.59 -14.82
C ALA A 11 16.07 34.96 -13.33
N ALA A 12 14.91 34.83 -12.68
CA ALA A 12 14.74 35.25 -11.29
C ALA A 12 14.83 34.11 -10.23
N MET A 13 15.02 32.85 -10.63
CA MET A 13 15.09 31.70 -9.69
C MET A 13 16.51 31.12 -9.52
N ALA A 14 17.54 31.71 -10.04
CA ALA A 14 18.91 31.21 -9.93
C ALA A 14 19.79 31.91 -8.88
N ALA A 15 19.27 32.83 -8.07
CA ALA A 15 20.07 33.69 -7.20
C ALA A 15 19.96 33.48 -5.70
N THR A 16 19.30 32.42 -5.22
CA THR A 16 19.07 32.20 -3.76
C THR A 16 19.64 30.92 -3.15
N LEU A 17 20.55 30.21 -3.81
CA LEU A 17 21.16 28.98 -3.31
C LEU A 17 22.67 29.03 -3.06
N LEU A 18 23.23 30.17 -2.66
CA LEU A 18 24.66 30.26 -2.29
C LEU A 18 24.88 31.19 -1.08
N ALA A 19 24.44 30.79 0.10
CA ALA A 19 24.99 31.34 1.35
C ALA A 19 24.73 30.37 2.49
N GLY A 20 25.78 29.67 2.97
CA GLY A 20 25.67 28.87 4.19
C GLY A 20 26.70 27.74 4.28
N CYS A 21 27.98 28.02 4.09
CA CYS A 21 29.06 27.14 4.51
C CYS A 21 29.91 27.86 5.54
N GLY A 22 30.05 27.33 6.73
CA GLY A 22 30.92 27.85 7.81
C GLY A 22 30.82 26.96 9.04
N THR A 23 31.69 26.07 9.09
CA THR A 23 32.90 25.75 9.89
C THR A 23 32.65 25.02 11.21
N ALA A 24 33.39 23.93 11.27
CA ALA A 24 33.58 22.99 12.35
C ALA A 24 34.20 23.61 13.65
N ALA A 25 33.90 22.99 14.79
CA ALA A 25 34.90 22.82 15.85
C ALA A 25 34.56 21.56 16.66
N SER A 26 35.57 20.74 16.75
CA SER A 26 35.70 19.53 17.55
C SER A 26 35.84 19.87 19.06
N SER A 27 35.38 19.01 19.93
CA SER A 27 36.21 18.55 21.05
C SER A 27 35.61 17.37 21.80
N ALA A 28 36.53 16.58 22.29
CA ALA A 28 36.48 15.22 22.74
C ALA A 28 36.05 15.02 24.19
N ALA A 29 35.60 13.79 24.45
CA ALA A 29 35.88 12.91 25.58
C ALA A 29 35.56 13.36 27.04
N ALA A 30 34.76 12.54 27.70
CA ALA A 30 35.21 11.78 28.87
C ALA A 30 34.12 10.81 29.36
N SER A 31 34.56 9.58 29.60
CA SER A 31 33.88 8.48 30.24
C SER A 31 33.68 8.73 31.75
N SER A 32 32.63 8.17 32.33
CA SER A 32 32.74 7.54 33.67
C SER A 32 31.58 6.58 33.90
N GLU A 33 31.94 5.34 34.17
CA GLU A 33 31.11 4.30 34.77
C GLU A 33 30.71 4.68 36.20
N ALA A 34 29.49 4.36 36.58
CA ALA A 34 29.18 3.93 37.95
C ALA A 34 27.91 3.07 37.96
N ALA A 35 28.10 1.82 38.29
CA ALA A 35 27.06 0.86 38.63
C ALA A 35 26.45 1.24 40.01
N SER A 36 25.14 1.07 40.16
CA SER A 36 24.54 0.75 41.46
C SER A 36 23.23 0.02 41.28
N THR A 37 23.15 -1.08 41.97
CA THR A 37 22.11 -2.08 42.12
C THR A 37 20.96 -1.63 43.03
N ALA A 38 19.84 -2.39 42.84
CA ALA A 38 18.70 -2.62 43.76
C ALA A 38 17.58 -1.53 43.69
N ASP A 39 16.32 -1.84 43.66
CA ASP A 39 15.52 -2.86 44.32
C ASP A 39 14.12 -2.93 43.70
N SER A 40 13.52 -4.08 43.76
CA SER A 40 12.18 -4.46 43.33
C SER A 40 11.12 -3.77 44.20
N THR A 41 10.14 -3.10 43.57
CA THR A 41 8.79 -3.02 44.13
C THR A 41 7.76 -3.03 43.01
N THR A 42 7.06 -4.14 42.97
CA THR A 42 5.80 -4.38 42.30
C THR A 42 4.77 -3.33 42.72
N ALA A 43 4.34 -2.49 41.80
CA ALA A 43 3.10 -1.75 41.96
C ALA A 43 2.19 -2.12 40.78
N GLU A 44 1.31 -3.03 41.05
CA GLU A 44 0.14 -3.38 40.26
C GLU A 44 -0.77 -2.14 40.23
N SER A 45 -0.77 -1.44 39.11
CA SER A 45 -1.75 -0.39 38.85
C SER A 45 -2.70 -0.93 37.79
N THR A 46 -3.73 -1.63 38.21
CA THR A 46 -4.95 -1.87 37.49
C THR A 46 -5.69 -0.52 37.39
N ALA A 47 -5.37 0.25 36.35
CA ALA A 47 -6.26 1.26 35.84
C ALA A 47 -7.05 0.61 34.70
N ALA A 48 -8.19 -0.02 35.06
CA ALA A 48 -9.26 -0.24 34.13
C ALA A 48 -9.71 1.14 33.66
N SER A 49 -9.33 1.53 32.45
CA SER A 49 -9.98 2.60 31.74
C SER A 49 -11.38 2.08 31.43
N GLU A 50 -12.36 2.51 32.21
CA GLU A 50 -13.76 2.40 31.90
C GLU A 50 -13.96 3.21 30.60
N ALA A 51 -14.00 2.51 29.45
CA ALA A 51 -14.43 3.09 28.20
C ALA A 51 -15.87 3.58 28.44
N ALA A 52 -16.08 4.88 28.26
CA ALA A 52 -17.43 5.44 28.20
C ALA A 52 -18.23 4.62 27.16
N PRO A 53 -19.52 4.36 27.40
CA PRO A 53 -20.35 3.63 26.44
C PRO A 53 -20.30 4.43 25.12
N SER A 54 -19.70 3.83 24.08
CA SER A 54 -19.80 4.33 22.72
C SER A 54 -21.27 4.36 22.36
N GLU A 55 -21.80 5.54 22.03
CA GLU A 55 -23.14 5.62 21.46
C GLU A 55 -23.14 4.76 20.20
N ALA A 56 -24.12 3.87 20.07
CA ALA A 56 -24.21 2.98 18.91
C ALA A 56 -24.41 3.83 17.65
N HIS A 57 -23.62 3.54 16.62
CA HIS A 57 -23.74 4.24 15.35
C HIS A 57 -25.04 3.81 14.64
N GLU A 58 -25.90 4.74 14.34
CA GLU A 58 -27.13 4.49 13.60
C GLU A 58 -27.00 4.99 12.16
N ILE A 59 -27.44 4.16 11.21
CA ILE A 59 -27.51 4.55 9.81
C ILE A 59 -28.68 5.53 9.65
N ASN A 60 -28.39 6.74 9.21
CA ASN A 60 -29.41 7.71 8.88
C ASN A 60 -30.21 7.21 7.65
N THR A 61 -31.49 6.97 7.84
CA THR A 61 -32.41 6.46 6.81
C THR A 61 -33.43 7.48 6.34
N THR A 62 -33.35 8.73 6.80
CA THR A 62 -34.35 9.78 6.57
C THR A 62 -33.83 10.98 5.82
N ASP A 63 -32.66 11.50 6.21
CA ASP A 63 -32.12 12.71 5.59
C ASP A 63 -31.45 12.39 4.25
N PRO A 64 -31.55 13.26 3.24
CA PRO A 64 -30.82 13.11 2.00
C PRO A 64 -29.31 13.17 2.26
N ILE A 65 -28.56 12.16 1.81
CA ILE A 65 -27.12 12.06 1.93
C ILE A 65 -26.52 11.85 0.55
N GLU A 66 -25.48 12.63 0.24
CA GLU A 66 -24.68 12.46 -0.97
C GLU A 66 -23.29 11.95 -0.59
N LEU A 67 -22.88 10.82 -1.14
CA LEU A 67 -21.56 10.22 -0.95
C LEU A 67 -20.86 10.02 -2.29
N THR A 68 -19.56 9.96 -2.24
CA THR A 68 -18.70 9.64 -3.38
C THR A 68 -17.92 8.37 -3.14
N ILE A 69 -17.76 7.55 -4.20
CA ILE A 69 -16.93 6.35 -4.14
C ILE A 69 -15.99 6.29 -5.33
N SER A 70 -14.77 5.81 -5.12
CA SER A 70 -13.81 5.66 -6.21
C SER A 70 -13.11 4.30 -6.22
N TRP A 71 -12.92 3.74 -7.44
CA TRP A 71 -12.20 2.46 -7.64
C TRP A 71 -11.57 2.36 -9.02
N TRP A 72 -10.58 1.46 -9.13
CA TRP A 72 -10.00 1.09 -10.43
C TRP A 72 -10.39 -0.33 -10.84
N GLY A 73 -10.36 -0.61 -12.12
CA GLY A 73 -10.58 -1.96 -12.64
C GLY A 73 -10.76 -2.00 -14.14
N GLY A 74 -11.20 -3.16 -14.62
CA GLY A 74 -11.72 -3.36 -15.96
C GLY A 74 -13.26 -3.39 -15.94
N ASP A 75 -13.86 -3.53 -17.11
CA ASP A 75 -15.31 -3.42 -17.33
C ASP A 75 -16.14 -4.30 -16.40
N SER A 76 -15.76 -5.56 -16.23
CA SER A 76 -16.48 -6.49 -15.34
C SER A 76 -16.52 -6.02 -13.87
N ARG A 77 -15.47 -5.37 -13.38
CA ARG A 77 -15.44 -4.77 -12.05
C ARG A 77 -16.34 -3.54 -12.01
N HIS A 78 -16.27 -2.68 -13.02
CA HIS A 78 -17.12 -1.50 -13.11
C HIS A 78 -18.59 -1.87 -13.07
N GLU A 79 -19.01 -2.87 -13.85
CA GLU A 79 -20.37 -3.38 -13.84
C GLU A 79 -20.79 -3.96 -12.48
N ALA A 80 -19.90 -4.71 -11.82
CA ALA A 80 -20.20 -5.30 -10.53
C ALA A 80 -20.41 -4.22 -9.45
N TYR A 81 -19.57 -3.17 -9.42
CA TYR A 81 -19.73 -2.08 -8.48
C TYR A 81 -21.00 -1.26 -8.77
N GLN A 82 -21.32 -1.00 -10.02
CA GLN A 82 -22.55 -0.28 -10.40
C GLN A 82 -23.79 -1.04 -9.92
N LYS A 83 -23.86 -2.36 -10.15
CA LYS A 83 -24.96 -3.19 -9.62
C LYS A 83 -25.03 -3.19 -8.09
N ALA A 84 -23.87 -3.17 -7.41
CA ALA A 84 -23.85 -3.08 -5.96
C ALA A 84 -24.36 -1.72 -5.47
N LEU A 85 -24.06 -0.62 -6.17
CA LEU A 85 -24.58 0.70 -5.85
C LEU A 85 -26.09 0.83 -6.11
N GLU A 86 -26.59 0.19 -7.16
CA GLU A 86 -28.04 0.09 -7.43
C GLU A 86 -28.75 -0.64 -6.26
N ALA A 87 -28.24 -1.80 -5.86
CA ALA A 87 -28.81 -2.56 -4.74
C ALA A 87 -28.68 -1.79 -3.40
N PHE A 88 -27.59 -1.02 -3.21
CA PHE A 88 -27.43 -0.17 -2.05
C PHE A 88 -28.49 0.95 -2.02
N HIS A 89 -28.72 1.62 -3.14
CA HIS A 89 -29.73 2.67 -3.25
C HIS A 89 -31.16 2.15 -3.09
N GLU A 90 -31.45 0.93 -3.58
CA GLU A 90 -32.75 0.26 -3.31
C GLU A 90 -32.98 0.08 -1.81
N LYS A 91 -31.94 -0.27 -1.06
CA LYS A 91 -32.01 -0.45 0.40
C LYS A 91 -32.03 0.86 1.17
N TYR A 92 -31.32 1.89 0.69
CA TYR A 92 -31.17 3.21 1.33
C TYR A 92 -31.48 4.31 0.31
N PRO A 93 -32.75 4.54 -0.03
CA PRO A 93 -33.13 5.48 -1.10
C PRO A 93 -32.85 6.94 -0.78
N ASN A 94 -32.60 7.28 0.47
CA ASN A 94 -32.18 8.60 0.91
C ASN A 94 -30.67 8.86 0.68
N ILE A 95 -29.88 7.84 0.34
CA ILE A 95 -28.43 7.95 0.12
C ILE A 95 -28.14 7.84 -1.38
N THR A 96 -27.56 8.89 -1.94
CA THR A 96 -27.07 8.91 -3.33
C THR A 96 -25.56 8.74 -3.33
N VAL A 97 -25.03 7.75 -4.07
CA VAL A 97 -23.60 7.50 -4.16
C VAL A 97 -23.11 7.79 -5.58
N SER A 98 -22.24 8.77 -5.73
CA SER A 98 -21.64 9.15 -7.02
C SER A 98 -20.31 8.43 -7.25
N PRO A 99 -20.20 7.58 -8.29
CA PRO A 99 -18.99 6.80 -8.56
C PRO A 99 -17.98 7.56 -9.42
N THR A 100 -16.69 7.38 -9.10
CA THR A 100 -15.57 7.72 -9.98
C THR A 100 -14.70 6.48 -10.17
N TYR A 101 -14.48 6.05 -11.40
CA TYR A 101 -13.68 4.86 -11.67
C TYR A 101 -12.83 5.00 -12.93
N GLY A 102 -11.89 4.09 -13.12
CA GLY A 102 -11.00 4.09 -14.28
C GLY A 102 -10.05 2.90 -14.31
N ALA A 103 -9.14 2.89 -15.27
CA ALA A 103 -8.11 1.88 -15.39
C ALA A 103 -7.05 2.00 -14.28
N TRP A 104 -6.28 0.94 -14.06
CA TRP A 104 -5.16 0.94 -13.11
C TRP A 104 -4.09 1.99 -13.43
N SER A 105 -3.79 2.17 -14.72
CA SER A 105 -2.73 3.09 -15.16
C SER A 105 -3.07 4.54 -14.81
N GLY A 106 -2.19 5.21 -14.08
CA GLY A 106 -2.37 6.59 -13.63
C GLY A 106 -3.37 6.76 -12.48
N TRP A 107 -3.96 5.67 -11.96
CA TRP A 107 -4.96 5.76 -10.89
C TRP A 107 -4.37 6.25 -9.57
N GLU A 108 -3.20 5.74 -9.20
CA GLU A 108 -2.50 6.15 -7.97
C GLU A 108 -2.21 7.66 -7.98
N GLU A 109 -1.63 8.18 -9.07
CA GLU A 109 -1.31 9.60 -9.22
C GLU A 109 -2.57 10.49 -9.13
N LYS A 110 -3.66 10.06 -9.75
CA LYS A 110 -4.96 10.74 -9.68
C LYS A 110 -5.47 10.80 -8.24
N GLN A 111 -5.45 9.68 -7.51
CA GLN A 111 -5.94 9.62 -6.13
C GLN A 111 -5.04 10.40 -5.16
N SER A 112 -3.72 10.27 -5.31
CA SER A 112 -2.75 11.03 -4.52
C SER A 112 -2.96 12.54 -4.67
N THR A 113 -3.17 13.00 -5.90
CA THR A 113 -3.46 14.42 -6.19
C THR A 113 -4.79 14.87 -5.56
N ALA A 114 -5.83 14.06 -5.68
CA ALA A 114 -7.14 14.38 -5.08
C ALA A 114 -7.07 14.46 -3.55
N LEU A 115 -6.39 13.50 -2.91
CA LEU A 115 -6.20 13.49 -1.46
C LEU A 115 -5.35 14.67 -0.96
N ALA A 116 -4.33 15.07 -1.72
CA ALA A 116 -3.51 16.24 -1.39
C ALA A 116 -4.30 17.56 -1.49
N ALA A 117 -5.35 17.60 -2.32
CA ALA A 117 -6.24 18.74 -2.48
C ALA A 117 -7.50 18.67 -1.58
N ASP A 118 -7.57 17.69 -0.66
CA ASP A 118 -8.77 17.38 0.15
C ASP A 118 -10.05 17.14 -0.70
N GLN A 119 -9.86 16.53 -1.87
CA GLN A 119 -10.89 16.16 -2.83
C GLN A 119 -10.96 14.64 -3.06
N GLY A 120 -10.51 13.87 -2.07
CA GLY A 120 -10.68 12.42 -2.07
C GLY A 120 -12.15 12.04 -2.02
N SER A 121 -12.51 10.86 -2.56
CA SER A 121 -13.85 10.32 -2.39
C SER A 121 -14.08 9.89 -0.93
N ASP A 122 -15.33 9.93 -0.46
CA ASP A 122 -15.71 9.48 0.89
C ASP A 122 -15.35 8.02 1.12
N VAL A 123 -15.53 7.19 0.09
CA VAL A 123 -15.12 5.78 0.09
C VAL A 123 -14.16 5.54 -1.07
N MET A 124 -13.02 4.94 -0.80
CA MET A 124 -11.97 4.74 -1.81
C MET A 124 -11.48 3.30 -1.83
N GLN A 125 -11.33 2.73 -3.03
CA GLN A 125 -10.49 1.56 -3.18
C GLN A 125 -9.03 2.00 -3.15
N VAL A 126 -8.25 1.44 -2.23
CA VAL A 126 -6.82 1.74 -2.04
C VAL A 126 -6.00 0.46 -2.17
N ASN A 127 -4.86 0.52 -2.82
CA ASN A 127 -3.91 -0.60 -2.77
C ASN A 127 -3.17 -0.55 -1.43
N TRP A 128 -2.92 -1.68 -0.81
CA TRP A 128 -2.33 -1.77 0.53
C TRP A 128 -1.05 -0.93 0.70
N ASN A 129 -0.17 -0.91 -0.31
CA ASN A 129 1.07 -0.13 -0.25
C ASN A 129 0.85 1.38 -0.37
N TRP A 130 -0.24 1.83 -1.03
CA TRP A 130 -0.58 3.26 -1.10
C TRP A 130 -1.16 3.77 0.22
N LEU A 131 -1.76 2.90 1.02
CA LEU A 131 -2.31 3.26 2.31
C LEU A 131 -1.25 3.90 3.22
N TYR A 132 -0.04 3.32 3.25
CA TYR A 132 1.10 3.88 3.98
C TYR A 132 1.59 5.22 3.43
N GLN A 133 1.43 5.45 2.13
CA GLN A 133 1.80 6.69 1.47
C GLN A 133 0.76 7.79 1.73
N TYR A 134 -0.52 7.44 1.68
CA TYR A 134 -1.62 8.39 1.85
C TYR A 134 -1.82 8.79 3.32
N SER A 135 -1.57 7.88 4.23
CA SER A 135 -1.83 8.04 5.66
C SER A 135 -0.65 7.55 6.51
N PRO A 136 0.53 8.15 6.39
CA PRO A 136 1.73 7.67 7.10
C PRO A 136 1.62 7.75 8.62
N THR A 137 0.77 8.63 9.16
CA THR A 137 0.50 8.80 10.59
C THR A 137 -0.75 8.06 11.06
N GLY A 138 -1.50 7.41 10.17
CA GLY A 138 -2.74 6.72 10.53
C GLY A 138 -3.96 7.64 10.73
N GLU A 139 -3.88 8.90 10.29
CA GLU A 139 -4.92 9.91 10.58
C GLU A 139 -5.75 10.34 9.35
N LYS A 140 -5.35 9.91 8.14
CA LYS A 140 -6.05 10.37 6.92
C LYS A 140 -7.40 9.69 6.70
N PHE A 141 -7.54 8.45 7.17
CA PHE A 141 -8.78 7.68 7.11
C PHE A 141 -9.24 7.31 8.51
N VAL A 142 -10.52 7.05 8.67
CA VAL A 142 -11.09 6.66 9.97
C VAL A 142 -10.58 5.29 10.42
N ASP A 143 -10.48 5.09 11.73
CA ASP A 143 -10.24 3.76 12.29
C ASP A 143 -11.54 2.96 12.28
N LEU A 144 -11.63 1.95 11.42
CA LEU A 144 -12.84 1.14 11.25
C LEU A 144 -13.19 0.30 12.49
N ARG A 145 -12.29 0.18 13.47
CA ARG A 145 -12.56 -0.50 14.73
C ARG A 145 -13.55 0.29 15.59
N GLU A 146 -13.58 1.62 15.43
CA GLU A 146 -14.54 2.49 16.11
C GLU A 146 -15.98 2.26 15.63
N TYR A 147 -16.14 1.65 14.44
CA TYR A 147 -17.42 1.34 13.80
C TYR A 147 -17.75 -0.15 13.79
N SER A 148 -17.16 -0.92 14.73
CA SER A 148 -17.37 -2.37 14.80
C SER A 148 -18.79 -2.79 15.17
N ASP A 149 -19.61 -1.88 15.64
CA ASP A 149 -21.04 -2.06 15.90
C ASP A 149 -21.88 -2.07 14.61
N VAL A 150 -21.39 -1.46 13.52
CA VAL A 150 -22.06 -1.43 12.21
C VAL A 150 -21.27 -2.16 11.12
N ILE A 151 -19.98 -2.39 11.32
CA ILE A 151 -19.11 -3.14 10.42
C ILE A 151 -18.68 -4.43 11.09
N ASP A 152 -19.20 -5.58 10.62
CA ASP A 152 -18.77 -6.88 11.12
C ASP A 152 -17.35 -7.22 10.66
N LEU A 153 -16.35 -6.80 11.43
CA LEU A 153 -14.92 -7.03 11.17
C LEU A 153 -14.50 -8.51 11.32
N SER A 154 -15.37 -9.38 11.83
CA SER A 154 -15.09 -10.82 11.95
C SER A 154 -15.07 -11.55 10.61
N GLN A 155 -15.62 -10.95 9.57
CA GLN A 155 -15.62 -11.49 8.21
C GLN A 155 -14.21 -11.57 7.59
N TRP A 156 -13.22 -10.84 8.13
CA TRP A 156 -11.84 -10.86 7.67
C TRP A 156 -10.92 -11.49 8.71
N SER A 157 -9.99 -12.33 8.25
CA SER A 157 -8.94 -12.87 9.12
C SER A 157 -8.03 -11.74 9.64
N ASP A 158 -7.41 -11.94 10.80
CA ASP A 158 -6.48 -10.97 11.36
C ASP A 158 -5.28 -10.71 10.43
N THR A 159 -4.77 -11.73 9.77
CA THR A 159 -3.71 -11.58 8.75
C THR A 159 -4.12 -10.64 7.62
N ALA A 160 -5.37 -10.73 7.16
CA ALA A 160 -5.87 -9.84 6.10
C ALA A 160 -6.06 -8.40 6.60
N LYS A 161 -6.62 -8.23 7.81
CA LYS A 161 -6.80 -6.91 8.45
C LYS A 161 -5.45 -6.24 8.75
N ASN A 162 -4.44 -6.99 9.18
CA ASN A 162 -3.11 -6.45 9.49
C ASN A 162 -2.46 -5.72 8.31
N ALA A 163 -2.76 -6.12 7.07
CA ALA A 163 -2.30 -5.40 5.87
C ALA A 163 -2.94 -4.01 5.70
N CYS A 164 -4.00 -3.72 6.45
CA CYS A 164 -4.75 -2.46 6.40
C CYS A 164 -4.52 -1.58 7.63
N ILE A 165 -3.60 -1.96 8.52
CA ILE A 165 -3.25 -1.20 9.72
C ILE A 165 -2.06 -0.28 9.41
N VAL A 166 -2.21 1.00 9.69
CA VAL A 166 -1.15 2.00 9.62
C VAL A 166 -1.12 2.78 10.92
N ALA A 167 0.05 2.89 11.55
CA ALA A 167 0.24 3.59 12.83
C ALA A 167 -0.81 3.20 13.89
N ASP A 168 -1.07 1.89 14.00
CA ASP A 168 -2.05 1.29 14.91
C ASP A 168 -3.53 1.60 14.62
N SER A 169 -3.88 2.16 13.46
CA SER A 169 -5.25 2.43 13.03
C SER A 169 -5.66 1.47 11.88
N LEU A 170 -6.80 0.79 12.00
CA LEU A 170 -7.37 -0.05 10.94
C LEU A 170 -8.11 0.84 9.93
N GLN A 171 -7.43 1.27 8.88
CA GLN A 171 -7.90 2.29 7.95
C GLN A 171 -8.64 1.75 6.72
N ALA A 172 -8.69 0.45 6.56
CA ALA A 172 -9.41 -0.20 5.46
C ALA A 172 -9.80 -1.63 5.82
N VAL A 173 -10.68 -2.22 5.01
CA VAL A 173 -10.96 -3.66 5.00
C VAL A 173 -10.57 -4.25 3.65
N PRO A 174 -10.00 -5.45 3.59
CA PRO A 174 -9.60 -6.09 2.34
C PRO A 174 -10.82 -6.48 1.52
N ILE A 175 -10.90 -5.98 0.27
CA ILE A 175 -11.95 -6.39 -0.69
C ILE A 175 -11.47 -7.47 -1.66
N SER A 176 -10.15 -7.61 -1.82
CA SER A 176 -9.51 -8.67 -2.61
C SER A 176 -8.07 -8.85 -2.17
N MET A 177 -7.56 -10.06 -2.36
CA MET A 177 -6.15 -10.37 -2.17
C MET A 177 -5.56 -10.89 -3.47
N THR A 178 -4.37 -10.42 -3.80
CA THR A 178 -3.59 -10.90 -4.95
C THR A 178 -2.21 -11.31 -4.48
N GLY A 179 -1.58 -12.21 -5.22
CA GLY A 179 -0.23 -12.66 -4.95
C GLY A 179 0.61 -12.65 -6.22
N ARG A 180 1.91 -12.49 -6.05
CA ARG A 180 2.87 -12.72 -7.13
C ARG A 180 3.17 -14.20 -7.17
N ILE A 181 2.87 -14.84 -8.29
CA ILE A 181 3.10 -16.26 -8.52
C ILE A 181 3.83 -16.45 -9.83
N PHE A 182 4.60 -17.52 -9.93
CA PHE A 182 5.24 -17.93 -11.17
C PHE A 182 4.37 -18.93 -11.90
N TYR A 183 4.22 -18.72 -13.20
CA TYR A 183 3.65 -19.70 -14.12
C TYR A 183 4.79 -20.35 -14.89
N TRP A 184 4.90 -21.67 -14.80
CA TRP A 184 5.94 -22.43 -15.47
C TRP A 184 5.40 -23.08 -16.73
N ASN A 185 5.97 -22.74 -17.90
CA ASN A 185 5.67 -23.46 -19.13
C ASN A 185 6.42 -24.81 -19.14
N MET A 186 5.82 -25.81 -18.54
CA MET A 186 6.45 -27.13 -18.42
C MET A 186 6.73 -27.80 -19.77
N ASN A 187 6.06 -27.45 -20.85
CA ASN A 187 6.40 -27.95 -22.18
C ASN A 187 7.77 -27.44 -22.63
N THR A 188 8.08 -26.16 -22.41
CA THR A 188 9.39 -25.59 -22.70
C THR A 188 10.47 -26.13 -21.76
N PHE A 189 10.14 -26.31 -20.48
CA PHE A 189 11.04 -26.91 -19.50
C PHE A 189 11.44 -28.34 -19.90
N LYS A 190 10.49 -29.17 -20.31
CA LYS A 190 10.77 -30.56 -20.82
C LYS A 190 11.62 -30.54 -22.07
N GLN A 191 11.42 -29.60 -23.00
CA GLN A 191 12.31 -29.45 -24.17
C GLN A 191 13.74 -29.12 -23.78
N ALA A 192 13.95 -28.41 -22.66
CA ALA A 192 15.24 -28.14 -22.07
C ALA A 192 15.76 -29.30 -21.21
N GLY A 193 15.02 -30.42 -21.09
CA GLY A 193 15.40 -31.60 -20.29
C GLY A 193 15.11 -31.43 -18.81
N ILE A 194 14.18 -30.53 -18.42
CA ILE A 194 13.85 -30.27 -17.03
C ILE A 194 12.44 -30.81 -16.75
N GLU A 195 12.32 -31.76 -15.83
CA GLU A 195 11.05 -32.43 -15.51
C GLU A 195 10.27 -31.78 -14.35
N ALA A 196 10.93 -31.00 -13.52
CA ALA A 196 10.33 -30.37 -12.33
C ALA A 196 10.50 -28.85 -12.35
N VAL A 197 9.60 -28.11 -11.68
CA VAL A 197 9.74 -26.67 -11.48
C VAL A 197 10.92 -26.38 -10.55
N PRO A 198 11.67 -25.27 -10.77
CA PRO A 198 12.71 -24.83 -9.85
C PRO A 198 12.12 -24.53 -8.46
N THR A 199 12.77 -25.02 -7.42
CA THR A 199 12.39 -24.77 -6.02
C THR A 199 13.40 -23.88 -5.29
N SER A 200 14.52 -23.58 -5.94
CA SER A 200 15.56 -22.71 -5.42
C SER A 200 16.12 -21.80 -6.51
N TYR A 201 16.90 -20.79 -6.12
CA TYR A 201 17.64 -19.96 -7.07
C TYR A 201 18.71 -20.75 -7.84
N ASP A 202 19.34 -21.71 -7.20
CA ASP A 202 20.32 -22.56 -7.86
C ASP A 202 19.67 -23.44 -8.93
N ASP A 203 18.48 -23.98 -8.69
CA ASP A 203 17.69 -24.68 -9.70
C ASP A 203 17.32 -23.75 -10.86
N LEU A 204 16.94 -22.50 -10.57
CA LEU A 204 16.59 -21.53 -11.59
C LEU A 204 17.81 -21.15 -12.46
N ILE A 205 18.98 -21.01 -11.86
CA ILE A 205 20.26 -20.78 -12.57
C ILE A 205 20.61 -21.99 -13.43
N ALA A 206 20.45 -23.20 -12.89
CA ALA A 206 20.68 -24.45 -13.63
C ALA A 206 19.71 -24.57 -14.81
N ALA A 207 18.44 -24.23 -14.60
CA ALA A 207 17.44 -24.17 -15.67
C ALA A 207 17.87 -23.18 -16.77
N GLY A 208 18.38 -22.00 -16.41
CA GLY A 208 18.91 -21.02 -17.38
C GLY A 208 20.00 -21.58 -18.28
N LYS A 209 20.94 -22.32 -17.72
CA LYS A 209 22.00 -23.00 -18.48
C LYS A 209 21.43 -24.06 -19.41
N ALA A 210 20.53 -24.89 -18.92
CA ALA A 210 19.90 -25.94 -19.72
C ALA A 210 19.10 -25.37 -20.89
N PHE A 211 18.40 -24.27 -20.68
CA PHE A 211 17.66 -23.54 -21.73
C PHE A 211 18.62 -23.04 -22.82
N GLN A 212 19.72 -22.40 -22.46
CA GLN A 212 20.70 -21.91 -23.41
C GLN A 212 21.35 -23.07 -24.20
N GLU A 213 21.70 -24.14 -23.52
CA GLU A 213 22.36 -25.31 -24.16
C GLU A 213 21.43 -26.09 -25.10
N LYS A 214 20.15 -26.23 -24.75
CA LYS A 214 19.21 -27.08 -25.49
C LYS A 214 18.33 -26.30 -26.47
N LEU A 215 17.96 -25.07 -26.15
CA LEU A 215 16.99 -24.28 -26.90
C LEU A 215 17.60 -23.04 -27.56
N GLY A 216 18.79 -22.60 -27.13
CA GLY A 216 19.46 -21.42 -27.64
C GLY A 216 19.18 -20.15 -26.83
N ASN A 217 19.78 -19.03 -27.27
CA ASN A 217 19.82 -17.77 -26.51
C ASN A 217 18.50 -17.00 -26.48
N ASP A 218 17.52 -17.40 -27.28
CA ASP A 218 16.20 -16.73 -27.34
C ASP A 218 15.20 -17.29 -26.34
N TYR A 219 15.58 -18.32 -25.58
CA TYR A 219 14.75 -18.98 -24.60
C TYR A 219 15.24 -18.74 -23.19
N TYR A 220 14.33 -18.39 -22.31
CA TYR A 220 14.61 -18.08 -20.90
C TYR A 220 13.64 -18.83 -20.00
N PRO A 221 14.10 -19.41 -18.88
CA PRO A 221 13.21 -20.07 -17.91
C PRO A 221 12.31 -19.10 -17.15
N LEU A 222 12.68 -17.81 -17.13
CA LEU A 222 11.96 -16.77 -16.38
C LEU A 222 11.87 -15.49 -17.24
N ALA A 223 10.64 -15.05 -17.53
CA ALA A 223 10.33 -13.79 -18.18
C ALA A 223 9.62 -12.88 -17.17
N ILE A 224 10.32 -11.88 -16.67
CA ILE A 224 9.81 -10.92 -15.67
C ILE A 224 10.17 -9.50 -16.04
N GLY A 225 9.27 -8.56 -15.72
CA GLY A 225 9.49 -7.14 -15.87
C GLY A 225 10.59 -6.58 -14.94
N GLN A 226 11.00 -5.35 -15.18
CA GLN A 226 12.05 -4.71 -14.36
C GLN A 226 11.66 -4.63 -12.89
N TYR A 227 10.42 -4.28 -12.59
CA TYR A 227 9.89 -4.16 -11.24
C TYR A 227 9.90 -5.51 -10.50
N ASP A 228 9.43 -6.57 -11.16
CA ASP A 228 9.41 -7.91 -10.57
C ASP A 228 10.81 -8.48 -10.37
N ARG A 229 11.78 -8.12 -11.23
CA ARG A 229 13.19 -8.48 -11.01
C ARG A 229 13.76 -7.85 -9.74
N MET A 230 13.43 -6.60 -9.47
CA MET A 230 13.86 -5.92 -8.24
C MET A 230 13.29 -6.60 -7.00
N ILE A 231 11.99 -6.90 -7.02
CA ILE A 231 11.32 -7.62 -5.92
C ILE A 231 11.93 -9.00 -5.70
N LEU A 232 12.10 -9.77 -6.77
CA LEU A 232 12.71 -11.11 -6.69
C LEU A 232 14.13 -11.05 -6.13
N MET A 233 14.93 -10.07 -6.55
CA MET A 233 16.28 -9.87 -6.03
C MET A 233 16.27 -9.48 -4.56
N THR A 234 15.35 -8.62 -4.14
CA THR A 234 15.19 -8.24 -2.73
C THR A 234 14.88 -9.45 -1.88
N PHE A 235 13.89 -10.26 -2.26
CA PHE A 235 13.55 -11.49 -1.53
C PHE A 235 14.70 -12.51 -1.51
N TYR A 236 15.46 -12.60 -2.61
CA TYR A 236 16.67 -13.46 -2.63
C TYR A 236 17.71 -12.98 -1.62
N LEU A 237 18.03 -11.69 -1.64
CA LEU A 237 19.03 -11.14 -0.73
C LEU A 237 18.57 -11.24 0.72
N GLU A 238 17.29 -10.97 1.00
CA GLU A 238 16.70 -11.11 2.31
C GLU A 238 16.73 -12.55 2.80
N SER A 239 16.34 -13.52 1.97
CA SER A 239 16.35 -14.94 2.32
C SER A 239 17.76 -15.48 2.57
N LYS A 240 18.78 -14.90 1.92
CA LYS A 240 20.18 -15.36 2.00
C LYS A 240 20.99 -14.64 3.06
N TYR A 241 20.74 -13.36 3.27
CA TYR A 241 21.55 -12.48 4.10
C TYR A 241 20.73 -11.70 5.16
N GLY A 242 19.41 -11.71 5.08
CA GLY A 242 18.52 -11.10 6.05
C GLY A 242 18.59 -11.82 7.40
N LYS A 243 18.41 -11.06 8.47
CA LYS A 243 18.43 -11.58 9.84
C LYS A 243 17.05 -11.42 10.46
#